data_5e8335a21a97b6a0ddad6bc6fca4617f
#
_entry.id   5e8335a21a97b6a0ddad6bc6fca4617f
#
_cell.length_a   1.000
_cell.length_b   1.000
_cell.length_c   1.000
_cell.angle_alpha   90.00
_cell.angle_beta   90.00
_cell.angle_gamma   90.00
#
_symmetry.space_group_name_H-M   'P 1'
#
loop_
_entity.id
_entity.type
_entity.pdbx_description
1 polymer ?
#
loop_
_entity_poly.entity_id
_entity_poly.type
_entity_poly.pdbx_seq_one_letter_code
_entity_poly.pdbx_strand_id
1 'polypeptide(L)'
;IIALFALPFVLLLILIMVPLIWLTDRGPTFYNAQRVGLNGKIFKMFKFRSMKVNAPDIRNTDGSTFNSSDDPRVTRIGRFIRKTSIDEIPQILNVLIGDMSFVGPRPVLPGIPYAEYDDVRRKRLTVRPGITGYSQAYFRNSVGQEEKFLQDCYYTDHVSLLFDLKILFHTAYSVLKRENVFVKDKKAE
;
A
#
# COMPACT_ATOMS: atom_id res chain seq x y z
N ILE A 1 12.27 -5.83 -15.54
CA ILE A 1 12.69 -4.83 -16.54
C ILE A 1 12.12 -3.46 -16.17
N ILE A 2 10.79 -3.24 -16.10
CA ILE A 2 10.18 -1.91 -15.79
C ILE A 2 10.72 -1.30 -14.50
N ALA A 3 10.82 -2.09 -13.42
CA ALA A 3 11.37 -1.62 -12.14
C ALA A 3 12.83 -1.16 -12.24
N LEU A 4 13.62 -1.77 -13.12
CA LEU A 4 15.01 -1.38 -13.35
C LEU A 4 15.10 -0.01 -14.04
N PHE A 5 14.22 0.24 -15.04
CA PHE A 5 14.14 1.56 -15.68
C PHE A 5 13.62 2.65 -14.74
N ALA A 6 12.76 2.29 -13.79
CA ALA A 6 12.26 3.23 -12.78
C ALA A 6 13.30 3.56 -11.69
N LEU A 7 14.33 2.71 -11.51
CA LEU A 7 15.29 2.84 -10.41
C LEU A 7 15.99 4.21 -10.33
N PRO A 8 16.52 4.81 -11.43
CA PRO A 8 17.15 6.13 -11.36
C PRO A 8 16.20 7.22 -10.81
N PHE A 9 14.93 7.17 -11.21
CA PHE A 9 13.90 8.11 -10.73
C PHE A 9 13.57 7.89 -9.26
N VAL A 10 13.51 6.63 -8.82
CA VAL A 10 13.31 6.28 -7.40
C VAL A 10 14.47 6.78 -6.56
N LEU A 11 15.72 6.60 -6.99
CA LEU A 11 16.90 7.08 -6.28
C LEU A 11 16.93 8.61 -6.19
N LEU A 12 16.60 9.31 -7.28
CA LEU A 12 16.49 10.77 -7.28
C LEU A 12 15.40 11.24 -6.30
N LEU A 13 14.25 10.58 -6.30
CA LEU A 13 13.16 10.88 -5.38
C LEU A 13 13.56 10.63 -3.92
N ILE A 14 14.26 9.54 -3.64
CA ILE A 14 14.80 9.25 -2.30
C ILE A 14 15.76 10.36 -1.86
N LEU A 15 16.66 10.80 -2.73
CA LEU A 15 17.61 11.87 -2.44
C LEU A 15 16.89 13.18 -2.04
N ILE A 16 15.76 13.50 -2.66
CA ILE A 16 14.95 14.68 -2.35
C ILE A 16 14.13 14.48 -1.07
N MET A 17 13.47 13.33 -0.94
CA MET A 17 12.51 13.11 0.14
C MET A 17 13.16 12.82 1.49
N VAL A 18 14.37 12.23 1.50
CA VAL A 18 15.10 11.93 2.74
C VAL A 18 15.33 13.19 3.59
N PRO A 19 15.95 14.28 3.07
CA PRO A 19 16.12 15.48 3.87
C PRO A 19 14.78 16.13 4.25
N LEU A 20 13.80 16.17 3.35
CA LEU A 20 12.49 16.79 3.62
C LEU A 20 11.75 16.11 4.78
N ILE A 21 11.74 14.77 4.82
CA ILE A 21 11.09 14.03 5.90
C ILE A 21 11.89 14.15 7.20
N TRP A 22 13.23 14.05 7.12
CA TRP A 22 14.09 14.16 8.29
C TRP A 22 13.99 15.54 8.98
N LEU A 23 13.92 16.62 8.20
CA LEU A 23 13.78 17.98 8.73
C LEU A 23 12.47 18.22 9.48
N THR A 24 11.44 17.38 9.28
CA THR A 24 10.13 17.54 9.93
C THR A 24 10.19 17.28 11.44
N ASP A 25 10.90 16.24 11.85
CA ASP A 25 10.97 15.81 13.27
C ASP A 25 12.26 15.03 13.60
N ARG A 26 13.27 15.12 12.73
CA ARG A 26 14.60 14.50 12.86
C ARG A 26 14.59 13.00 13.09
N GLY A 27 13.51 12.32 12.68
CA GLY A 27 13.35 10.88 12.83
C GLY A 27 13.69 10.09 11.56
N PRO A 28 13.56 8.75 11.58
CA PRO A 28 13.84 7.89 10.42
C PRO A 28 12.98 8.28 9.21
N THR A 29 13.58 8.29 8.03
CA THR A 29 12.92 8.68 6.78
C THR A 29 11.99 7.59 6.24
N PHE A 30 12.34 6.34 6.49
CA PHE A 30 11.57 5.19 6.02
C PHE A 30 10.75 4.58 7.15
N TYR A 31 9.58 4.08 6.79
CA TYR A 31 8.75 3.22 7.61
C TYR A 31 8.65 1.85 6.93
N ASN A 32 9.52 0.94 7.36
CA ASN A 32 9.66 -0.39 6.75
C ASN A 32 8.83 -1.41 7.54
N ALA A 33 7.51 -1.37 7.36
CA ALA A 33 6.61 -2.28 8.07
C ALA A 33 6.70 -3.70 7.53
N GLN A 34 6.64 -4.68 8.43
CA GLN A 34 6.47 -6.07 8.04
C GLN A 34 5.11 -6.30 7.40
N ARG A 35 5.09 -7.11 6.35
CA ARG A 35 3.90 -7.49 5.60
C ARG A 35 3.93 -8.97 5.25
N VAL A 36 2.74 -9.54 5.07
CA VAL A 36 2.57 -10.90 4.56
C VAL A 36 2.54 -10.86 3.04
N GLY A 37 3.41 -11.62 2.43
CA GLY A 37 3.57 -11.75 0.98
C GLY A 37 3.23 -13.14 0.45
N LEU A 38 3.82 -13.49 -0.68
CA LEU A 38 3.62 -14.76 -1.37
C LEU A 38 3.73 -15.96 -0.41
N ASN A 39 2.72 -16.82 -0.43
CA ASN A 39 2.65 -18.05 0.38
C ASN A 39 2.88 -17.82 1.89
N GLY A 40 2.48 -16.65 2.40
CA GLY A 40 2.63 -16.32 3.81
C GLY A 40 4.03 -15.83 4.23
N LYS A 41 4.97 -15.67 3.31
CA LYS A 41 6.32 -15.17 3.60
C LYS A 41 6.26 -13.74 4.13
N ILE A 42 6.86 -13.50 5.28
CA ILE A 42 6.99 -12.13 5.85
C ILE A 42 8.12 -11.40 5.14
N PHE A 43 7.85 -10.16 4.72
CA PHE A 43 8.85 -9.28 4.11
C PHE A 43 8.76 -7.85 4.69
N LYS A 44 9.80 -7.04 4.51
CA LYS A 44 9.81 -5.62 4.86
C LYS A 44 9.37 -4.80 3.66
N MET A 45 8.21 -4.16 3.75
CA MET A 45 7.69 -3.27 2.72
C MET A 45 8.33 -1.88 2.85
N PHE A 46 9.04 -1.43 1.83
CA PHE A 46 9.68 -0.12 1.82
C PHE A 46 8.65 0.99 1.59
N LYS A 47 8.66 1.99 2.48
CA LYS A 47 7.74 3.11 2.39
C LYS A 47 8.37 4.34 3.04
N PHE A 48 8.13 5.54 2.50
CA PHE A 48 8.48 6.75 3.22
C PHE A 48 7.61 6.94 4.45
N ARG A 49 8.21 7.41 5.52
CA ARG A 49 7.48 7.74 6.74
C ARG A 49 6.65 9.00 6.53
N SER A 50 5.35 8.89 6.76
CA SER A 50 4.39 9.97 6.64
C SER A 50 3.80 10.43 7.98
N MET A 51 4.05 9.66 9.06
CA MET A 51 3.59 9.97 10.41
C MET A 51 4.74 10.47 11.29
N LYS A 52 4.39 11.13 12.38
CA LYS A 52 5.32 11.55 13.44
C LYS A 52 6.05 10.32 14.02
N VAL A 53 7.23 10.54 14.56
CA VAL A 53 7.94 9.50 15.33
C VAL A 53 7.07 9.04 16.51
N ASN A 54 7.08 7.73 16.77
CA ASN A 54 6.31 7.12 17.87
C ASN A 54 4.80 7.39 17.81
N ALA A 55 4.24 7.62 16.61
CA ALA A 55 2.80 7.75 16.44
C ALA A 55 2.07 6.48 16.92
N PRO A 56 1.00 6.59 17.75
CA PRO A 56 0.28 5.44 18.26
C PRO A 56 -0.36 4.64 17.13
N ASP A 57 -0.45 3.31 17.28
CA ASP A 57 -1.18 2.45 16.33
C ASP A 57 -2.68 2.55 16.61
N ILE A 58 -3.38 3.31 15.78
CA ILE A 58 -4.83 3.47 15.84
C ILE A 58 -5.45 2.63 14.73
N ARG A 59 -6.44 1.81 15.10
CA ARG A 59 -7.19 0.92 14.20
C ARG A 59 -8.66 1.28 14.17
N ASN A 60 -9.31 0.99 13.06
CA ASN A 60 -10.77 0.99 12.97
C ASN A 60 -11.34 -0.22 13.72
N THR A 61 -12.64 -0.23 13.95
CA THR A 61 -13.35 -1.32 14.64
C THR A 61 -13.23 -2.68 13.91
N ASP A 62 -13.02 -2.66 12.59
CA ASP A 62 -12.79 -3.85 11.75
C ASP A 62 -11.32 -4.29 11.71
N GLY A 63 -10.45 -3.71 12.54
CA GLY A 63 -9.02 -3.99 12.59
C GLY A 63 -8.20 -3.37 11.44
N SER A 64 -8.83 -2.70 10.50
CA SER A 64 -8.14 -2.00 9.42
C SER A 64 -7.39 -0.77 9.93
N THR A 65 -6.41 -0.30 9.15
CA THR A 65 -5.63 0.89 9.51
C THR A 65 -6.50 2.15 9.44
N PHE A 66 -6.53 2.93 10.51
CA PHE A 66 -7.18 4.24 10.53
C PHE A 66 -6.54 5.17 9.50
N ASN A 67 -7.35 5.78 8.64
CA ASN A 67 -6.91 6.66 7.56
C ASN A 67 -7.92 7.79 7.34
N SER A 68 -7.80 8.86 8.14
CA SER A 68 -8.59 10.10 7.98
C SER A 68 -7.76 11.22 7.37
N SER A 69 -8.43 12.20 6.73
CA SER A 69 -7.79 13.41 6.20
C SER A 69 -7.13 14.25 7.31
N ASP A 70 -7.72 14.21 8.51
CA ASP A 70 -7.32 15.02 9.66
C ASP A 70 -6.57 14.22 10.73
N ASP A 71 -6.00 13.08 10.35
CA ASP A 71 -5.21 12.25 11.25
C ASP A 71 -4.05 13.06 11.88
N PRO A 72 -4.08 13.32 13.21
CA PRO A 72 -3.10 14.17 13.90
C PRO A 72 -1.69 13.57 13.95
N ARG A 73 -1.58 12.28 13.64
CA ARG A 73 -0.29 11.57 13.57
C ARG A 73 0.47 11.92 12.30
N VAL A 74 -0.23 12.37 11.24
CA VAL A 74 0.36 12.64 9.93
C VAL A 74 1.05 14.00 9.93
N THR A 75 2.32 14.04 9.50
CA THR A 75 3.09 15.28 9.35
C THR A 75 2.58 16.11 8.15
N ARG A 76 2.97 17.40 8.05
CA ARG A 76 2.61 18.24 6.90
C ARG A 76 3.15 17.65 5.59
N ILE A 77 4.41 17.25 5.56
CA ILE A 77 5.03 16.52 4.44
C ILE A 77 4.32 15.18 4.22
N GLY A 78 3.99 14.46 5.30
CA GLY A 78 3.26 13.21 5.26
C GLY A 78 1.91 13.31 4.56
N ARG A 79 1.13 14.39 4.77
CA ARG A 79 -0.12 14.63 4.05
C ARG A 79 0.10 14.79 2.55
N PHE A 80 1.13 15.54 2.16
CA PHE A 80 1.48 15.71 0.75
C PHE A 80 1.84 14.38 0.09
N ILE A 81 2.78 13.61 0.67
CA ILE A 81 3.24 12.35 0.07
C ILE A 81 2.14 11.28 0.03
N ARG A 82 1.24 11.23 1.03
CA ARG A 82 0.06 10.34 1.01
C ARG A 82 -0.94 10.74 -0.07
N LYS A 83 -1.22 12.04 -0.21
CA LYS A 83 -2.16 12.54 -1.22
C LYS A 83 -1.69 12.27 -2.65
N THR A 84 -0.38 12.22 -2.84
CA THR A 84 0.28 11.97 -4.13
C THR A 84 0.73 10.52 -4.30
N SER A 85 0.55 9.66 -3.28
CA SER A 85 1.05 8.28 -3.23
C SER A 85 2.58 8.16 -3.40
N ILE A 86 3.32 9.25 -3.23
CA ILE A 86 4.79 9.27 -3.27
C ILE A 86 5.38 8.37 -2.18
N ASP A 87 4.70 8.27 -1.04
CA ASP A 87 5.13 7.42 0.08
C ASP A 87 5.24 5.94 -0.27
N GLU A 88 4.58 5.48 -1.32
CA GLU A 88 4.61 4.09 -1.77
C GLU A 88 5.64 3.80 -2.88
N ILE A 89 6.26 4.83 -3.48
CA ILE A 89 7.25 4.66 -4.56
C ILE A 89 8.46 3.80 -4.15
N PRO A 90 8.99 3.84 -2.91
CA PRO A 90 10.07 2.95 -2.50
C PRO A 90 9.75 1.45 -2.62
N GLN A 91 8.46 1.05 -2.71
CA GLN A 91 8.06 -0.34 -2.94
C GLN A 91 8.57 -0.89 -4.29
N ILE A 92 8.97 -0.04 -5.23
CA ILE A 92 9.66 -0.47 -6.47
C ILE A 92 10.92 -1.28 -6.13
N LEU A 93 11.60 -0.97 -5.02
CA LEU A 93 12.72 -1.77 -4.52
C LEU A 93 12.27 -3.17 -4.10
N ASN A 94 11.06 -3.32 -3.50
CA ASN A 94 10.49 -4.64 -3.21
C ASN A 94 10.17 -5.44 -4.49
N VAL A 95 9.78 -4.76 -5.57
CA VAL A 95 9.59 -5.41 -6.87
C VAL A 95 10.93 -5.90 -7.44
N LEU A 96 12.00 -5.11 -7.33
CA LEU A 96 13.33 -5.48 -7.80
C LEU A 96 13.90 -6.70 -7.07
N ILE A 97 13.73 -6.77 -5.75
CA ILE A 97 14.20 -7.91 -4.93
C ILE A 97 13.26 -9.12 -4.98
N GLY A 98 12.07 -8.99 -5.62
CA GLY A 98 11.14 -10.08 -5.85
C GLY A 98 10.11 -10.35 -4.75
N ASP A 99 10.02 -9.50 -3.72
CA ASP A 99 9.00 -9.61 -2.67
C ASP A 99 7.62 -9.15 -3.15
N MET A 100 7.56 -8.22 -4.12
CA MET A 100 6.33 -7.64 -4.66
C MET A 100 6.29 -7.70 -6.20
N SER A 101 5.10 -7.44 -6.75
CA SER A 101 4.85 -7.12 -8.15
C SER A 101 4.33 -5.68 -8.28
N PHE A 102 4.22 -5.16 -9.50
CA PHE A 102 3.51 -3.90 -9.74
C PHE A 102 2.02 -4.05 -9.45
N VAL A 103 1.43 -5.17 -9.91
CA VAL A 103 0.02 -5.49 -9.72
C VAL A 103 -0.11 -6.76 -8.89
N GLY A 104 -1.03 -6.76 -7.94
CA GLY A 104 -1.33 -7.88 -7.07
C GLY A 104 -2.17 -7.49 -5.85
N PRO A 105 -2.59 -8.44 -5.03
CA PRO A 105 -3.27 -8.19 -3.77
C PRO A 105 -2.48 -7.25 -2.85
N ARG A 106 -3.18 -6.34 -2.15
CA ARG A 106 -2.51 -5.47 -1.18
C ARG A 106 -1.92 -6.28 -0.02
N PRO A 107 -0.63 -6.12 0.31
CA PRO A 107 -0.02 -6.87 1.41
C PRO A 107 -0.62 -6.44 2.76
N VAL A 108 -0.99 -7.43 3.59
CA VAL A 108 -1.58 -7.21 4.91
C VAL A 108 -0.53 -7.23 6.01
N LEU A 109 -0.90 -6.69 7.18
CA LEU A 109 -0.08 -6.78 8.38
C LEU A 109 -0.04 -8.25 8.87
N PRO A 110 1.09 -8.72 9.39
CA PRO A 110 1.12 -9.97 10.13
C PRO A 110 0.27 -9.82 11.39
N GLY A 111 -0.63 -10.74 11.63
CA GLY A 111 -1.52 -10.71 12.81
C GLY A 111 -1.80 -12.10 13.34
N ILE A 112 -2.13 -13.03 12.47
CA ILE A 112 -2.35 -14.45 12.80
C ILE A 112 -1.37 -15.30 12.00
N PRO A 113 -1.00 -16.50 12.48
CA PRO A 113 -0.16 -17.44 11.73
C PRO A 113 -0.78 -17.81 10.38
N TYR A 114 0.05 -17.97 9.34
CA TYR A 114 -0.43 -18.37 8.01
C TYR A 114 -1.21 -19.69 8.02
N ALA A 115 -0.88 -20.60 8.92
CA ALA A 115 -1.59 -21.88 9.09
C ALA A 115 -3.07 -21.71 9.49
N GLU A 116 -3.41 -20.61 10.14
CA GLU A 116 -4.77 -20.27 10.61
C GLU A 116 -5.58 -19.45 9.60
N TYR A 117 -4.99 -19.15 8.41
CA TYR A 117 -5.69 -18.42 7.37
C TYR A 117 -6.80 -19.28 6.75
N ASP A 118 -7.95 -18.69 6.55
CA ASP A 118 -9.03 -19.24 5.74
C ASP A 118 -8.65 -19.35 4.25
N ASP A 119 -9.48 -20.01 3.46
CA ASP A 119 -9.22 -20.23 2.04
C ASP A 119 -9.12 -18.92 1.24
N VAL A 120 -9.91 -17.91 1.59
CA VAL A 120 -9.90 -16.59 0.95
C VAL A 120 -8.55 -15.90 1.20
N ARG A 121 -8.10 -15.87 2.46
CA ARG A 121 -6.80 -15.28 2.82
C ARG A 121 -5.62 -16.04 2.21
N ARG A 122 -5.68 -17.37 2.16
CA ARG A 122 -4.64 -18.19 1.52
C ARG A 122 -4.62 -17.96 0.02
N LYS A 123 -5.78 -18.00 -0.64
CA LYS A 123 -5.90 -17.82 -2.09
C LYS A 123 -5.28 -16.52 -2.58
N ARG A 124 -5.58 -15.41 -1.92
CA ARG A 124 -5.00 -14.11 -2.31
C ARG A 124 -3.47 -14.03 -2.17
N LEU A 125 -2.85 -14.93 -1.41
CA LEU A 125 -1.40 -15.00 -1.23
C LEU A 125 -0.72 -16.01 -2.16
N THR A 126 -1.43 -16.60 -3.11
CA THR A 126 -0.84 -17.49 -4.13
C THR A 126 -0.09 -16.73 -5.22
N VAL A 127 -0.25 -15.42 -5.25
CA VAL A 127 0.50 -14.50 -6.12
C VAL A 127 1.27 -13.47 -5.28
N ARG A 128 2.28 -12.83 -5.89
CA ARG A 128 3.00 -11.75 -5.20
C ARG A 128 2.08 -10.58 -4.90
N PRO A 129 2.20 -9.94 -3.72
CA PRO A 129 1.49 -8.71 -3.43
C PRO A 129 1.91 -7.60 -4.39
N GLY A 130 0.98 -6.70 -4.70
CA GLY A 130 1.21 -5.58 -5.62
C GLY A 130 1.42 -4.24 -4.93
N ILE A 131 2.09 -3.32 -5.64
CA ILE A 131 2.07 -1.87 -5.30
C ILE A 131 0.65 -1.35 -5.49
N THR A 132 0.01 -1.75 -6.59
CA THR A 132 -1.43 -1.60 -6.80
C THR A 132 -2.08 -2.95 -7.04
N GLY A 133 -3.42 -3.00 -7.07
CA GLY A 133 -4.16 -4.22 -7.31
C GLY A 133 -5.61 -3.94 -7.69
N TYR A 134 -6.35 -4.96 -8.04
CA TYR A 134 -7.73 -4.84 -8.51
C TYR A 134 -8.61 -4.17 -7.44
N SER A 135 -8.59 -4.66 -6.20
CA SER A 135 -9.35 -4.06 -5.10
C SER A 135 -8.96 -2.60 -4.84
N GLN A 136 -7.66 -2.27 -4.95
CA GLN A 136 -7.15 -0.91 -4.73
C GLN A 136 -7.54 0.03 -5.86
N ALA A 137 -7.47 -0.41 -7.12
CA ALA A 137 -7.73 0.42 -8.29
C ALA A 137 -9.21 0.77 -8.42
N TYR A 138 -10.10 -0.20 -8.19
CA TYR A 138 -11.52 -0.06 -8.48
C TYR A 138 -12.39 0.26 -7.25
N PHE A 139 -12.02 -0.21 -6.07
CA PHE A 139 -12.86 -0.10 -4.86
C PHE A 139 -12.27 0.81 -3.78
N ARG A 140 -10.91 0.93 -3.70
CA ARG A 140 -10.22 1.77 -2.69
C ARG A 140 -10.82 1.63 -1.28
N ASN A 141 -11.43 2.72 -0.78
CA ASN A 141 -12.04 2.78 0.55
C ASN A 141 -13.58 2.72 0.50
N SER A 142 -14.18 2.33 -0.64
CA SER A 142 -15.64 2.22 -0.78
C SER A 142 -16.21 0.92 -0.22
N VAL A 143 -15.38 -0.10 -0.01
CA VAL A 143 -15.79 -1.43 0.49
C VAL A 143 -15.01 -1.85 1.71
N GLY A 144 -15.58 -2.75 2.51
CA GLY A 144 -14.95 -3.32 3.70
C GLY A 144 -13.77 -4.25 3.39
N GLN A 145 -13.06 -4.68 4.43
CA GLN A 145 -11.85 -5.49 4.29
C GLN A 145 -12.13 -6.87 3.67
N GLU A 146 -13.21 -7.53 4.08
CA GLU A 146 -13.59 -8.86 3.54
C GLU A 146 -13.91 -8.78 2.05
N GLU A 147 -14.65 -7.77 1.63
CA GLU A 147 -14.95 -7.55 0.21
C GLU A 147 -13.67 -7.32 -0.60
N LYS A 148 -12.71 -6.54 -0.08
CA LYS A 148 -11.40 -6.38 -0.73
C LYS A 148 -10.68 -7.71 -0.91
N PHE A 149 -10.77 -8.62 0.07
CA PHE A 149 -10.16 -9.94 -0.04
C PHE A 149 -10.81 -10.79 -1.13
N LEU A 150 -12.14 -10.74 -1.28
CA LEU A 150 -12.83 -11.42 -2.38
C LEU A 150 -12.41 -10.86 -3.74
N GLN A 151 -12.29 -9.53 -3.86
CA GLN A 151 -11.81 -8.90 -5.09
C GLN A 151 -10.33 -9.23 -5.39
N ASP A 152 -9.50 -9.38 -4.36
CA ASP A 152 -8.14 -9.87 -4.51
C ASP A 152 -8.11 -11.34 -4.99
N CYS A 153 -9.04 -12.18 -4.52
CA CYS A 153 -9.20 -13.55 -5.03
C CYS A 153 -9.65 -13.58 -6.49
N TYR A 154 -10.59 -12.69 -6.87
CA TYR A 154 -10.97 -12.54 -8.27
C TYR A 154 -9.76 -12.21 -9.15
N TYR A 155 -8.89 -11.30 -8.71
CA TYR A 155 -7.65 -11.00 -9.41
C TYR A 155 -6.77 -12.26 -9.55
N THR A 156 -6.59 -13.06 -8.49
CA THR A 156 -5.75 -14.27 -8.55
C THR A 156 -6.23 -15.30 -9.58
N ASP A 157 -7.54 -15.36 -9.84
CA ASP A 157 -8.12 -16.25 -10.85
C ASP A 157 -7.98 -15.73 -12.29
N HIS A 158 -7.74 -14.43 -12.46
CA HIS A 158 -7.74 -13.77 -13.77
C HIS A 158 -6.42 -13.09 -14.13
N VAL A 159 -5.32 -13.47 -13.47
CA VAL A 159 -3.99 -12.88 -13.72
C VAL A 159 -3.64 -12.99 -15.19
N SER A 160 -3.44 -11.84 -15.84
CA SER A 160 -2.98 -11.74 -17.21
C SER A 160 -2.36 -10.37 -17.46
N LEU A 161 -1.44 -10.30 -18.43
CA LEU A 161 -0.79 -9.04 -18.79
C LEU A 161 -1.80 -7.94 -19.17
N LEU A 162 -2.87 -8.28 -19.89
CA LEU A 162 -3.91 -7.32 -20.28
C LEU A 162 -4.69 -6.83 -19.07
N PHE A 163 -4.96 -7.70 -18.09
CA PHE A 163 -5.65 -7.32 -16.88
C PHE A 163 -4.77 -6.44 -15.99
N ASP A 164 -3.50 -6.76 -15.88
CA ASP A 164 -2.52 -5.92 -15.17
C ASP A 164 -2.40 -4.53 -15.79
N LEU A 165 -2.33 -4.42 -17.12
CA LEU A 165 -2.31 -3.13 -17.81
C LEU A 165 -3.57 -2.32 -17.57
N LYS A 166 -4.77 -2.94 -17.57
CA LYS A 166 -6.03 -2.27 -17.21
C LYS A 166 -6.00 -1.73 -15.79
N ILE A 167 -5.51 -2.52 -14.84
CA ILE A 167 -5.39 -2.12 -13.43
C ILE A 167 -4.42 -0.96 -13.28
N LEU A 168 -3.26 -1.00 -13.94
CA LEU A 168 -2.27 0.08 -13.91
C LEU A 168 -2.84 1.38 -14.48
N PHE A 169 -3.55 1.31 -15.62
CA PHE A 169 -4.19 2.46 -16.23
C PHE A 169 -5.25 3.06 -15.30
N HIS A 170 -6.11 2.22 -14.73
CA HIS A 170 -7.15 2.67 -13.79
C HIS A 170 -6.54 3.27 -12.52
N THR A 171 -5.44 2.70 -12.02
CA THR A 171 -4.70 3.25 -10.88
C THR A 171 -4.16 4.65 -11.18
N ALA A 172 -3.50 4.83 -12.34
CA ALA A 172 -2.98 6.13 -12.76
C ALA A 172 -4.10 7.16 -12.87
N TYR A 173 -5.22 6.80 -13.48
CA TYR A 173 -6.40 7.65 -13.59
C TYR A 173 -6.96 8.06 -12.21
N SER A 174 -7.12 7.11 -11.30
CA SER A 174 -7.62 7.35 -9.94
C SER A 174 -6.70 8.21 -9.10
N VAL A 175 -5.39 8.05 -9.24
CA VAL A 175 -4.39 8.89 -8.56
C VAL A 175 -4.44 10.32 -9.09
N LEU A 176 -4.54 10.51 -10.40
CA LEU A 176 -4.66 11.83 -11.02
C LEU A 176 -5.93 12.56 -10.60
N LYS A 177 -7.06 11.85 -10.56
CA LYS A 177 -8.35 12.41 -10.09
C LYS A 177 -8.42 12.59 -8.57
N ARG A 178 -7.48 12.02 -7.80
CA ARG A 178 -7.47 12.07 -6.32
C ARG A 178 -8.76 11.54 -5.68
N GLU A 179 -9.42 10.57 -6.33
CA GLU A 179 -10.68 10.00 -5.85
C GLU A 179 -10.43 9.09 -4.63
N ASN A 180 -11.30 9.21 -3.61
CA ASN A 180 -11.39 8.31 -2.44
C ASN A 180 -10.05 8.01 -1.74
N VAL A 181 -9.14 9.00 -1.64
CA VAL A 181 -7.83 8.85 -0.96
C VAL A 181 -8.01 8.62 0.55
N PHE A 182 -9.03 9.25 1.14
CA PHE A 182 -9.38 9.11 2.56
C PHE A 182 -10.73 8.43 2.73
N VAL A 183 -10.90 7.71 3.83
CA VAL A 183 -12.22 7.20 4.24
C VAL A 183 -13.10 8.41 4.54
N LYS A 184 -14.28 8.50 3.92
CA LYS A 184 -15.29 9.47 4.35
C LYS A 184 -15.73 9.06 5.74
N ASP A 185 -15.55 9.94 6.72
CA ASP A 185 -16.15 9.72 8.04
C ASP A 185 -17.66 9.50 7.83
N LYS A 186 -18.15 8.29 8.11
CA LYS A 186 -19.58 8.12 8.36
C LYS A 186 -19.84 8.93 9.63
N LYS A 187 -20.42 10.12 9.49
CA LYS A 187 -21.01 10.81 10.65
C LYS A 187 -21.93 9.78 11.29
N ALA A 188 -21.65 9.49 12.57
CA ALA A 188 -22.58 8.75 13.40
C ALA A 188 -23.90 9.54 13.38
N GLU A 189 -24.92 8.99 12.74
CA GLU A 189 -26.32 9.38 12.95
C GLU A 189 -26.80 8.74 14.25
#